data_d80dc342c8f50f75bba53f4cf9b15f43
#
_entry.id   d80dc342c8f50f75bba53f4cf9b15f43
#
_cell.length_a   1.000
_cell.length_b   1.000
_cell.length_c   1.000
_cell.angle_alpha   90.00
_cell.angle_beta   90.00
_cell.angle_gamma   90.00
#
_symmetry.space_group_name_H-M   'P 1'
#
loop_
_entity.id
_entity.type
_entity.pdbx_description
1 polymer ?
#
loop_
_entity_poly.entity_id
_entity_poly.type
_entity_poly.pdbx_seq_one_letter_code
_entity_poly.pdbx_strand_id
1 'polypeptide(L)'
;MRVLVCGGRDYEDIDAVFGALDELKREAPVDTMIVIQGGATGADALARQWCNVARVEYINVPADWKKHGKAAGPLRNQKMIDKHEPDLVLAFPGGKGTADMVFRAENACIPIRRL
;
A
#
# COMPACT_ATOMS: atom_id res chain seq x y z
N MET A 1 -3.77 -13.52 -0.76
CA MET A 1 -2.75 -12.58 -1.28
C MET A 1 -2.71 -11.32 -0.44
N ARG A 2 -1.54 -10.95 0.00
CA ARG A 2 -1.31 -9.74 0.79
C ARG A 2 -0.73 -8.67 -0.13
N VAL A 3 -1.50 -7.61 -0.37
CA VAL A 3 -1.13 -6.55 -1.33
C VAL A 3 -0.87 -5.25 -0.57
N LEU A 4 0.32 -4.71 -0.70
CA LEU A 4 0.68 -3.42 -0.12
C LEU A 4 0.48 -2.34 -1.17
N VAL A 5 -0.30 -1.31 -0.83
CA VAL A 5 -0.51 -0.15 -1.71
C VAL A 5 0.28 1.03 -1.18
N CYS A 6 1.04 1.68 -2.05
CA CYS A 6 1.70 2.95 -1.74
C CYS A 6 1.56 3.92 -2.91
N GLY A 7 1.76 5.20 -2.62
CA GLY A 7 1.62 6.27 -3.60
C GLY A 7 1.57 7.63 -2.92
N GLY A 8 1.42 8.69 -3.70
CA GLY A 8 1.42 10.06 -3.21
C GLY A 8 0.23 10.38 -2.30
N ARG A 9 0.47 11.26 -1.33
CA ARG A 9 -0.59 11.74 -0.42
C ARG A 9 -1.61 12.62 -1.12
N ASP A 10 -1.26 13.16 -2.27
CA ASP A 10 -2.10 14.00 -3.12
C ASP A 10 -2.57 13.27 -4.38
N TYR A 11 -2.35 11.96 -4.47
CA TYR A 11 -2.77 11.16 -5.62
C TYR A 11 -4.29 11.04 -5.65
N GLU A 12 -4.90 11.40 -6.78
CA GLU A 12 -6.34 11.52 -6.89
C GLU A 12 -6.98 10.61 -7.95
N ASP A 13 -6.19 9.83 -8.68
CA ASP A 13 -6.70 8.99 -9.76
C ASP A 13 -7.38 7.73 -9.22
N ILE A 14 -8.65 7.89 -8.82
CA ILE A 14 -9.46 6.81 -8.27
C ILE A 14 -9.62 5.65 -9.26
N ASP A 15 -9.75 5.95 -10.55
CA ASP A 15 -9.94 4.91 -11.58
C ASP A 15 -8.69 4.04 -11.70
N ALA A 16 -7.50 4.63 -11.58
CA ALA A 16 -6.26 3.88 -11.62
C ALA A 16 -6.14 2.93 -10.42
N VAL A 17 -6.47 3.42 -9.21
CA VAL A 17 -6.41 2.60 -8.00
C VAL A 17 -7.44 1.50 -8.03
N PHE A 18 -8.69 1.85 -8.31
CA PHE A 18 -9.79 0.89 -8.36
C PHE A 18 -9.59 -0.15 -9.46
N GLY A 19 -9.15 0.27 -10.63
CA GLY A 19 -8.89 -0.63 -11.75
C GLY A 19 -7.79 -1.65 -11.44
N ALA A 20 -6.69 -1.20 -10.84
CA ALA A 20 -5.58 -2.08 -10.48
C ALA A 20 -6.00 -3.10 -9.40
N LEU A 21 -6.74 -2.66 -8.39
CA LEU A 21 -7.21 -3.55 -7.33
C LEU A 21 -8.30 -4.52 -7.82
N ASP A 22 -9.20 -4.05 -8.69
CA ASP A 22 -10.20 -4.92 -9.33
C ASP A 22 -9.52 -6.05 -10.13
N GLU A 23 -8.48 -5.71 -10.88
CA GLU A 23 -7.73 -6.68 -11.66
C GLU A 23 -7.09 -7.75 -10.77
N LEU A 24 -6.45 -7.33 -9.68
CA LEU A 24 -5.86 -8.26 -8.72
C LEU A 24 -6.92 -9.14 -8.06
N LYS A 25 -8.07 -8.58 -7.72
CA LYS A 25 -9.16 -9.36 -7.11
C LYS A 25 -9.65 -10.46 -8.05
N ARG A 26 -9.68 -10.20 -9.35
CA ARG A 26 -10.04 -11.22 -10.34
C ARG A 26 -8.99 -12.33 -10.43
N GLU A 27 -7.72 -12.00 -10.26
CA GLU A 27 -6.60 -12.95 -10.34
C GLU A 27 -6.44 -13.78 -9.05
N ALA A 28 -6.80 -13.21 -7.90
CA ALA A 28 -6.60 -13.85 -6.60
C ALA A 28 -7.70 -14.90 -6.32
N PRO A 29 -7.40 -15.95 -5.54
CA PRO A 29 -8.42 -16.85 -5.06
C PRO A 29 -9.48 -16.10 -4.26
N VAL A 30 -10.73 -16.56 -4.33
CA VAL A 30 -11.87 -15.92 -3.67
C VAL A 30 -11.60 -15.74 -2.18
N ASP A 31 -11.88 -14.52 -1.66
CA ASP A 31 -11.83 -14.16 -0.24
C ASP A 31 -10.46 -14.30 0.45
N THR A 32 -9.37 -14.30 -0.32
CA THR A 32 -8.03 -14.43 0.25
C THR A 32 -7.21 -13.13 0.18
N MET A 33 -7.78 -12.04 -0.34
CA MET A 33 -7.06 -10.78 -0.53
C MET A 33 -7.11 -9.91 0.72
N ILE A 34 -5.96 -9.40 1.14
CA ILE A 34 -5.83 -8.41 2.21
C ILE A 34 -5.01 -7.24 1.66
N VAL A 35 -5.49 -6.02 1.85
CA VAL A 35 -4.78 -4.81 1.42
C VAL A 35 -4.10 -4.17 2.63
N ILE A 36 -2.81 -3.89 2.50
CA ILE A 36 -2.00 -3.23 3.53
C ILE A 36 -1.66 -1.83 3.04
N GLN A 37 -1.88 -0.82 3.86
CA GLN A 37 -1.56 0.56 3.51
C GLN A 37 -1.25 1.40 4.75
N GLY A 38 -0.68 2.57 4.53
CA GLY A 38 -0.12 3.38 5.62
C GLY A 38 -1.09 4.32 6.33
N GLY A 39 -2.36 4.33 5.94
CA GLY A 39 -3.36 5.22 6.57
C GLY A 39 -3.21 6.69 6.17
N ALA A 40 -2.44 7.01 5.14
CA ALA A 40 -2.28 8.38 4.67
C ALA A 40 -3.45 8.82 3.79
N THR A 41 -3.42 10.07 3.35
CA THR A 41 -4.31 10.57 2.29
C THR A 41 -3.83 10.08 0.93
N GLY A 42 -4.56 10.37 -0.14
CA GLY A 42 -4.17 10.01 -1.50
C GLY A 42 -4.33 8.52 -1.79
N ALA A 43 -3.29 7.90 -2.33
CA ALA A 43 -3.35 6.50 -2.76
C ALA A 43 -3.81 5.55 -1.65
N ASP A 44 -3.30 5.72 -0.43
CA ASP A 44 -3.70 4.89 0.72
C ASP A 44 -5.20 5.01 1.01
N ALA A 45 -5.72 6.24 1.01
CA ALA A 45 -7.15 6.49 1.26
C ALA A 45 -8.03 5.92 0.15
N LEU A 46 -7.60 6.03 -1.10
CA LEU A 46 -8.33 5.46 -2.24
C LEU A 46 -8.36 3.92 -2.17
N ALA A 47 -7.25 3.31 -1.75
CA ALA A 47 -7.19 1.86 -1.56
C ALA A 47 -8.15 1.41 -0.45
N ARG A 48 -8.20 2.15 0.66
CA ARG A 48 -9.13 1.87 1.75
C ARG A 48 -10.59 2.01 1.29
N GLN A 49 -10.88 3.04 0.51
CA GLN A 49 -12.20 3.25 -0.05
C GLN A 49 -12.61 2.07 -0.95
N TRP A 50 -11.69 1.59 -1.78
CA TRP A 50 -11.93 0.41 -2.61
C TRP A 50 -12.24 -0.81 -1.75
N CYS A 51 -11.48 -1.03 -0.67
CA CYS A 51 -11.71 -2.16 0.23
C CYS A 51 -13.09 -2.12 0.85
N ASN A 52 -13.58 -0.93 1.24
CA ASN A 52 -14.92 -0.76 1.79
C ASN A 52 -16.01 -1.11 0.77
N VAL A 53 -15.83 -0.70 -0.48
CA VAL A 53 -16.78 -0.99 -1.57
C VAL A 53 -16.75 -2.47 -1.95
N ALA A 54 -15.54 -3.04 -2.10
CA ALA A 54 -15.35 -4.41 -2.55
C ALA A 54 -15.48 -5.44 -1.41
N ARG A 55 -15.63 -4.98 -0.18
CA ARG A 55 -15.68 -5.84 1.03
C ARG A 55 -14.43 -6.70 1.17
N VAL A 56 -13.28 -6.07 0.96
CA VAL A 56 -11.96 -6.68 1.12
C VAL A 56 -11.35 -6.18 2.43
N GLU A 57 -10.76 -7.09 3.18
CA GLU A 57 -10.08 -6.77 4.43
C GLU A 57 -8.88 -5.87 4.18
N TYR A 58 -8.63 -4.89 5.07
CA TYR A 58 -7.46 -4.05 4.98
C TYR A 58 -6.81 -3.82 6.35
N ILE A 59 -5.52 -3.50 6.31
CA ILE A 59 -4.73 -3.18 7.50
C ILE A 59 -4.12 -1.80 7.32
N ASN A 60 -4.43 -0.89 8.26
CA ASN A 60 -3.77 0.42 8.36
C ASN A 60 -2.51 0.28 9.21
N VAL A 61 -1.40 0.80 8.72
CA VAL A 61 -0.15 0.86 9.48
C VAL A 61 0.29 2.33 9.56
N PRO A 62 -0.26 3.10 10.51
CA PRO A 62 0.05 4.53 10.59
C PRO A 62 1.48 4.77 11.07
N ALA A 63 2.08 5.87 10.60
CA ALA A 63 3.37 6.33 11.08
C ALA A 63 3.19 7.12 12.37
N ASP A 64 4.08 6.90 13.33
CA ASP A 64 4.05 7.64 14.61
C ASP A 64 4.96 8.87 14.54
N TRP A 65 4.46 9.92 13.89
CA TRP A 65 5.20 11.16 13.68
C TRP A 65 5.56 11.87 14.99
N LYS A 66 4.74 11.72 16.03
CA LYS A 66 5.01 12.32 17.33
C LYS A 66 6.22 11.68 18.00
N LYS A 67 6.35 10.38 17.87
CA LYS A 67 7.43 9.60 18.50
C LYS A 67 8.72 9.66 17.70
N HIS A 68 8.64 9.55 16.38
CA HIS A 68 9.81 9.33 15.52
C HIS A 68 10.15 10.50 14.60
N GLY A 69 9.33 11.54 14.54
CA GLY A 69 9.58 12.67 13.65
C GLY A 69 9.74 12.24 12.20
N LYS A 70 10.78 12.73 11.55
CA LYS A 70 11.03 12.42 10.12
C LYS A 70 11.31 10.94 9.85
N ALA A 71 11.75 10.19 10.84
CA ALA A 71 12.00 8.76 10.71
C ALA A 71 10.72 7.91 10.73
N ALA A 72 9.57 8.49 11.10
CA ALA A 72 8.33 7.75 11.27
C ALA A 72 7.85 7.06 10.00
N GLY A 73 7.94 7.74 8.84
CA GLY A 73 7.56 7.16 7.55
C GLY A 73 8.39 5.95 7.17
N PRO A 74 9.73 6.09 7.12
CA PRO A 74 10.62 4.96 6.84
C PRO A 74 10.47 3.79 7.82
N LEU A 75 10.33 4.05 9.12
CA LEU A 75 10.12 3.01 10.12
C LEU A 75 8.80 2.27 9.90
N ARG A 76 7.71 3.00 9.60
CA ARG A 76 6.42 2.42 9.26
C ARG A 76 6.51 1.56 8.01
N ASN A 77 7.21 2.04 6.98
CA ASN A 77 7.37 1.30 5.73
C ASN A 77 8.09 -0.03 5.97
N GLN A 78 9.17 -0.02 6.75
CA GLN A 78 9.88 -1.26 7.08
C GLN A 78 9.00 -2.21 7.89
N LYS A 79 8.20 -1.68 8.82
CA LYS A 79 7.25 -2.48 9.60
C LYS A 79 6.20 -3.16 8.71
N MET A 80 5.71 -2.47 7.69
CA MET A 80 4.75 -3.07 6.75
C MET A 80 5.35 -4.28 6.05
N ILE A 81 6.63 -4.22 5.70
CA ILE A 81 7.32 -5.33 5.05
C ILE A 81 7.59 -6.46 6.04
N ASP A 82 8.19 -6.15 7.20
CA ASP A 82 8.64 -7.15 8.15
C ASP A 82 7.50 -7.86 8.88
N LYS A 83 6.50 -7.10 9.31
CA LYS A 83 5.40 -7.64 10.11
C LYS A 83 4.25 -8.18 9.26
N HIS A 84 3.94 -7.51 8.17
CA HIS A 84 2.76 -7.85 7.36
C HIS A 84 3.07 -8.67 6.12
N GLU A 85 4.32 -8.83 5.78
CA GLU A 85 4.81 -9.76 4.74
C GLU A 85 4.00 -9.71 3.44
N PRO A 86 3.99 -8.56 2.72
CA PRO A 86 3.22 -8.46 1.49
C PRO A 86 3.77 -9.37 0.40
N ASP A 87 2.87 -9.92 -0.40
CA ASP A 87 3.21 -10.74 -1.56
C ASP A 87 3.46 -9.89 -2.81
N LEU A 88 2.90 -8.68 -2.82
CA LEU A 88 2.99 -7.76 -3.95
C LEU A 88 2.86 -6.33 -3.46
N VAL A 89 3.60 -5.43 -4.08
CA VAL A 89 3.46 -3.98 -3.86
C VAL A 89 2.89 -3.35 -5.12
N LEU A 90 1.80 -2.60 -4.97
CA LEU A 90 1.27 -1.71 -6.00
C LEU A 90 1.77 -0.30 -5.70
N ALA A 91 2.61 0.24 -6.56
CA ALA A 91 3.19 1.56 -6.38
C ALA A 91 2.58 2.55 -7.38
N PHE A 92 1.75 3.45 -6.88
CA PHE A 92 1.20 4.56 -7.66
C PHE A 92 2.17 5.74 -7.62
N PRO A 93 2.05 6.73 -8.54
CA PRO A 93 2.93 7.89 -8.52
C PRO A 93 2.96 8.58 -7.16
N GLY A 94 4.14 8.94 -6.70
CA GLY A 94 4.34 9.57 -5.41
C GLY A 94 5.72 10.16 -5.23
N GLY A 95 6.00 10.66 -4.03
CA GLY A 95 7.25 11.30 -3.69
C GLY A 95 8.22 10.40 -2.94
N LYS A 96 8.91 11.00 -1.96
CA LYS A 96 9.98 10.32 -1.21
C LYS A 96 9.50 9.11 -0.42
N GLY A 97 8.31 9.18 0.17
CA GLY A 97 7.76 8.07 0.95
C GLY A 97 7.48 6.84 0.09
N THR A 98 6.95 7.06 -1.11
CA THR A 98 6.69 6.00 -2.08
C THR A 98 8.01 5.39 -2.59
N ALA A 99 8.98 6.24 -2.91
CA ALA A 99 10.31 5.78 -3.34
C ALA A 99 10.99 4.95 -2.25
N ASP A 100 10.87 5.37 -0.99
CA ASP A 100 11.39 4.62 0.16
C ASP A 100 10.76 3.23 0.26
N MET A 101 9.44 3.14 0.12
CA MET A 101 8.75 1.85 0.16
C MET A 101 9.19 0.93 -0.98
N VAL A 102 9.29 1.47 -2.19
CA VAL A 102 9.74 0.69 -3.35
C VAL A 102 11.15 0.14 -3.11
N PHE A 103 12.06 0.99 -2.59
CA PHE A 103 13.43 0.58 -2.26
C PHE A 103 13.44 -0.56 -1.25
N ARG A 104 12.66 -0.46 -0.18
CA ARG A 104 12.59 -1.50 0.86
C ARG A 104 11.98 -2.80 0.34
N ALA A 105 10.96 -2.70 -0.50
CA ALA A 105 10.34 -3.86 -1.13
C ALA A 105 11.31 -4.57 -2.08
N GLU A 106 12.08 -3.81 -2.87
CA GLU A 106 13.11 -4.36 -3.74
C GLU A 106 14.17 -5.11 -2.92
N ASN A 107 14.64 -4.53 -1.82
CA ASN A 107 15.62 -5.18 -0.94
C ASN A 107 15.07 -6.46 -0.31
N ALA A 108 13.77 -6.54 -0.09
CA ALA A 108 13.10 -7.72 0.44
C ALA A 108 12.69 -8.72 -0.64
N CYS A 109 13.02 -8.45 -1.90
CA CYS A 109 12.68 -9.28 -3.05
C CYS A 109 11.17 -9.47 -3.24
N ILE A 110 10.38 -8.45 -2.90
CA ILE A 110 8.94 -8.47 -3.09
C ILE A 110 8.62 -7.90 -4.47
N PRO A 111 7.79 -8.59 -5.28
CA PRO A 111 7.39 -8.06 -6.59
C PRO A 111 6.69 -6.72 -6.49
N ILE A 112 6.96 -5.83 -7.44
CA ILE A 112 6.38 -4.48 -7.49
C ILE A 112 5.74 -4.27 -8.86
N ARG A 113 4.50 -3.79 -8.85
CA ARG A 113 3.85 -3.24 -10.06
C ARG A 113 3.79 -1.72 -9.90
N ARG A 114 4.48 -1.02 -10.81
CA ARG A 114 4.46 0.45 -10.88
C ARG A 114 3.38 0.88 -11.85
N LEU A 115 2.52 1.78 -11.39
CA LEU A 115 1.35 2.21 -12.15
C LEU A 115 1.39 3.70 -12.49
#